data_d11e89f5db91113363fefe1b29ca37bd
#
_entry.id   d11e89f5db91113363fefe1b29ca37bd
#
_cell.length_a   1.000
_cell.length_b   1.000
_cell.length_c   1.000
_cell.angle_alpha   90.00
_cell.angle_beta   90.00
_cell.angle_gamma   90.00
#
_symmetry.space_group_name_H-M   'P 1'
#
loop_
_entity.id
_entity.type
_entity.pdbx_description
1 polymer ?
#
loop_
_entity_poly.entity_id
_entity_poly.type
_entity_poly.pdbx_seq_one_letter_code
_entity_poly.pdbx_strand_id
1 'polypeptide(L)'
;MNIIKGGVTAAKGFKAAGCEAQIKYKNGKKDMALVYSEKPCVTAGTFTTNKVFAAPVKWDRNIVYNEDFAQAVVVNSGVANACTGVEGDNACAEEAKAVAKVLNVQENAVLIGSTGVIGMQLPVDRICAGIEKLASMLDASLEAGTQAAEAIMTTDTRSKQVAVEVEVAGTKVTIGGMCKGAGMIHPNMATMLCYITTDCDIDKALLQKMTSAIVDDSFNMISVDGDTSTNDTALVLANGMAGNKKITEEGADYNAFYEGLSYVFTELSKMIAGDGEGCTCLFEVQVNGATTKAEAKTLAKSIVTSSLTKAAIFGHDANWGRIL
;
A
#
# COMPACT_ATOMS: atom_id res chain seq x y z
N MET A 1 -15.48 -4.60 15.54
CA MET A 1 -15.09 -4.12 14.19
C MET A 1 -16.30 -4.22 13.26
N ASN A 2 -16.47 -3.22 12.38
CA ASN A 2 -17.53 -3.17 11.37
C ASN A 2 -16.91 -2.90 9.99
N ILE A 3 -17.24 -3.74 9.00
CA ILE A 3 -16.75 -3.56 7.62
C ILE A 3 -17.64 -2.53 6.95
N ILE A 4 -17.03 -1.52 6.32
CA ILE A 4 -17.74 -0.44 5.62
C ILE A 4 -17.28 -0.35 4.16
N LYS A 5 -18.07 0.31 3.32
CA LYS A 5 -17.64 0.66 1.96
C LYS A 5 -16.62 1.79 2.00
N GLY A 6 -15.52 1.65 1.27
CA GLY A 6 -14.52 2.70 1.15
C GLY A 6 -13.12 2.18 0.94
N GLY A 7 -12.22 3.12 0.90
CA GLY A 7 -10.78 2.97 0.77
C GLY A 7 -10.10 4.11 1.51
N VAL A 8 -9.08 4.73 0.91
CA VAL A 8 -8.25 5.77 1.53
C VAL A 8 -9.00 7.07 1.91
N THR A 9 -10.20 7.29 1.40
CA THR A 9 -11.05 8.43 1.78
C THR A 9 -12.07 8.12 2.87
N ALA A 10 -12.10 6.89 3.40
CA ALA A 10 -13.07 6.51 4.43
C ALA A 10 -12.76 7.17 5.78
N ALA A 11 -11.48 7.30 6.13
CA ALA A 11 -11.06 7.94 7.37
C ALA A 11 -11.22 9.46 7.30
N LYS A 12 -11.65 10.06 8.40
CA LYS A 12 -11.93 11.49 8.48
C LYS A 12 -10.71 12.34 8.16
N GLY A 13 -10.89 13.39 7.35
CA GLY A 13 -9.86 14.34 6.97
C GLY A 13 -8.92 13.87 5.85
N PHE A 14 -9.22 12.73 5.23
CA PHE A 14 -8.51 12.31 4.02
C PHE A 14 -9.31 12.64 2.77
N LYS A 15 -8.60 13.11 1.75
CA LYS A 15 -9.08 13.36 0.39
C LYS A 15 -8.20 12.63 -0.60
N ALA A 16 -8.76 12.24 -1.73
CA ALA A 16 -8.01 11.62 -2.80
C ALA A 16 -8.44 12.13 -4.17
N ALA A 17 -7.62 11.87 -5.16
CA ALA A 17 -7.95 12.09 -6.57
C ALA A 17 -7.18 11.11 -7.44
N GLY A 18 -7.74 10.78 -8.61
CA GLY A 18 -7.07 10.02 -9.64
C GLY A 18 -7.30 10.66 -11.01
N CYS A 19 -6.25 10.84 -11.81
CA CYS A 19 -6.37 11.42 -13.15
C CYS A 19 -5.48 10.71 -14.18
N GLU A 20 -5.76 10.98 -15.46
CA GLU A 20 -4.85 10.69 -16.56
C GLU A 20 -3.85 11.86 -16.70
N ALA A 21 -2.56 11.57 -16.57
CA ALA A 21 -1.45 12.47 -16.86
C ALA A 21 -0.62 12.04 -18.07
N GLN A 22 -0.98 10.92 -18.68
CA GLN A 22 -0.34 10.35 -19.88
C GLN A 22 1.14 10.00 -19.64
N ILE A 23 1.42 9.39 -18.47
CA ILE A 23 2.78 9.02 -18.06
C ILE A 23 3.43 8.10 -19.08
N LYS A 24 2.74 7.06 -19.52
CA LYS A 24 3.22 6.14 -20.54
C LYS A 24 2.33 6.14 -21.79
N TYR A 25 1.01 6.08 -21.62
CA TYR A 25 0.04 5.91 -22.70
C TYR A 25 -0.97 7.05 -22.74
N LYS A 26 -1.43 7.38 -23.94
CA LYS A 26 -2.56 8.30 -24.18
C LYS A 26 -3.81 7.48 -24.52
N ASN A 27 -4.40 6.84 -23.53
CA ASN A 27 -5.49 5.88 -23.72
C ASN A 27 -6.71 6.11 -22.83
N GLY A 28 -6.77 7.25 -22.13
CA GLY A 28 -7.88 7.61 -21.26
C GLY A 28 -7.84 6.91 -19.87
N LYS A 29 -6.83 6.07 -19.60
CA LYS A 29 -6.68 5.46 -18.27
C LYS A 29 -6.04 6.45 -17.30
N LYS A 30 -6.56 6.44 -16.07
CA LYS A 30 -5.92 7.16 -14.97
C LYS A 30 -4.55 6.52 -14.68
N ASP A 31 -3.55 7.33 -14.46
CA ASP A 31 -2.15 6.90 -14.23
C ASP A 31 -1.42 7.74 -13.17
N MET A 32 -2.16 8.65 -12.51
CA MET A 32 -1.69 9.37 -11.34
C MET A 32 -2.77 9.46 -10.26
N ALA A 33 -2.34 9.27 -9.00
CA ALA A 33 -3.15 9.43 -7.81
C ALA A 33 -2.50 10.40 -6.82
N LEU A 34 -3.34 11.11 -6.05
CA LEU A 34 -2.92 11.93 -4.92
C LEU A 34 -3.84 11.60 -3.74
N VAL A 35 -3.24 11.29 -2.58
CA VAL A 35 -3.92 11.17 -1.29
C VAL A 35 -3.41 12.29 -0.41
N TYR A 36 -4.30 13.01 0.23
CA TYR A 36 -3.99 14.18 1.06
C TYR A 36 -4.73 14.10 2.38
N SER A 37 -4.06 14.48 3.46
CA SER A 37 -4.65 14.64 4.78
C SER A 37 -4.76 16.13 5.14
N GLU A 38 -5.90 16.53 5.68
CA GLU A 38 -6.15 17.91 6.19
C GLU A 38 -5.26 18.25 7.41
N LYS A 39 -4.70 17.23 8.09
CA LYS A 39 -3.76 17.39 9.19
C LYS A 39 -2.50 16.55 8.95
N PRO A 40 -1.35 16.95 9.52
CA PRO A 40 -0.17 16.11 9.58
C PRO A 40 -0.48 14.74 10.19
N CYS A 41 0.09 13.68 9.59
CA CYS A 41 -0.11 12.30 10.01
C CYS A 41 1.17 11.75 10.62
N VAL A 42 1.10 11.08 11.76
CA VAL A 42 2.17 10.14 12.10
C VAL A 42 2.16 9.01 11.07
N THR A 43 3.33 8.55 10.69
CA THR A 43 3.49 7.57 9.63
C THR A 43 4.22 6.32 10.09
N ALA A 44 3.80 5.20 9.55
CA ALA A 44 4.56 3.96 9.62
C ALA A 44 4.68 3.37 8.21
N GLY A 45 5.74 2.62 7.97
CA GLY A 45 5.95 2.00 6.67
C GLY A 45 6.88 0.81 6.71
N THR A 46 6.67 -0.05 5.75
CA THR A 46 7.55 -1.18 5.44
C THR A 46 7.86 -1.16 3.96
N PHE A 47 9.07 -1.59 3.61
CA PHE A 47 9.63 -1.38 2.27
C PHE A 47 10.35 -2.63 1.78
N THR A 48 10.50 -2.75 0.48
CA THR A 48 11.23 -3.87 -0.15
C THR A 48 12.60 -4.11 0.50
N THR A 49 12.94 -5.38 0.64
CA THR A 49 14.29 -5.83 1.04
C THR A 49 15.21 -6.05 -0.16
N ASN A 50 14.73 -5.80 -1.39
CA ASN A 50 15.55 -5.88 -2.60
C ASN A 50 16.73 -4.91 -2.48
N LYS A 51 17.93 -5.39 -2.80
CA LYS A 51 19.16 -4.57 -2.77
C LYS A 51 19.16 -3.49 -3.84
N VAL A 52 18.42 -3.68 -4.92
CA VAL A 52 18.20 -2.71 -5.99
C VAL A 52 16.85 -2.03 -5.76
N PHE A 53 16.73 -1.28 -4.67
CA PHE A 53 15.49 -0.56 -4.37
C PHE A 53 15.38 0.76 -5.17
N ALA A 54 14.15 1.12 -5.46
CA ALA A 54 13.79 2.30 -6.26
C ALA A 54 14.02 3.63 -5.52
N ALA A 55 14.15 4.74 -6.26
CA ALA A 55 14.32 6.07 -5.70
C ALA A 55 13.17 6.47 -4.74
N PRO A 56 11.88 6.24 -5.03
CA PRO A 56 10.79 6.48 -4.09
C PRO A 56 10.94 5.73 -2.76
N VAL A 57 11.42 4.49 -2.79
CA VAL A 57 11.66 3.71 -1.56
C VAL A 57 12.70 4.37 -0.67
N LYS A 58 13.77 4.90 -1.26
CA LYS A 58 14.80 5.66 -0.52
C LYS A 58 14.22 6.95 0.06
N TRP A 59 13.43 7.66 -0.73
CA TRP A 59 12.75 8.90 -0.34
C TRP A 59 11.80 8.67 0.84
N ASP A 60 10.89 7.72 0.71
CA ASP A 60 9.86 7.44 1.70
C ASP A 60 10.44 6.88 3.00
N ARG A 61 11.49 6.03 2.92
CA ARG A 61 12.23 5.57 4.11
C ARG A 61 12.77 6.72 4.93
N ASN A 62 13.33 7.74 4.28
CA ASN A 62 13.83 8.91 4.98
C ASN A 62 12.70 9.63 5.73
N ILE A 63 11.54 9.83 5.09
CA ILE A 63 10.39 10.50 5.72
C ILE A 63 9.84 9.66 6.87
N VAL A 64 9.53 8.38 6.63
CA VAL A 64 8.91 7.51 7.62
C VAL A 64 9.76 7.36 8.88
N TYR A 65 11.08 7.23 8.72
CA TYR A 65 11.95 6.93 9.87
C TYR A 65 12.56 8.17 10.52
N ASN A 66 12.73 9.27 9.80
CA ASN A 66 13.47 10.43 10.30
C ASN A 66 12.62 11.71 10.47
N GLU A 67 11.46 11.81 9.80
CA GLU A 67 10.57 12.96 9.94
C GLU A 67 9.44 12.68 10.92
N ASP A 68 8.91 13.72 11.55
CA ASP A 68 7.83 13.56 12.55
C ASP A 68 6.49 13.20 11.93
N PHE A 69 6.22 13.65 10.69
CA PHE A 69 4.94 13.46 10.01
C PHE A 69 5.07 13.44 8.49
N ALA A 70 4.03 12.93 7.82
CA ALA A 70 3.75 13.19 6.41
C ALA A 70 2.31 13.68 6.24
N GLN A 71 1.96 14.22 5.07
CA GLN A 71 0.64 14.80 4.84
C GLN A 71 0.06 14.50 3.47
N ALA A 72 0.86 14.06 2.53
CA ALA A 72 0.43 13.68 1.19
C ALA A 72 1.18 12.45 0.68
N VAL A 73 0.53 11.72 -0.23
CA VAL A 73 1.14 10.64 -1.02
C VAL A 73 0.77 10.87 -2.48
N VAL A 74 1.76 11.07 -3.34
CA VAL A 74 1.57 11.11 -4.79
C VAL A 74 2.07 9.80 -5.40
N VAL A 75 1.33 9.26 -6.35
CA VAL A 75 1.65 7.96 -6.98
C VAL A 75 1.49 8.09 -8.48
N ASN A 76 2.47 7.62 -9.24
CA ASN A 76 2.33 7.42 -10.66
C ASN A 76 2.35 5.94 -11.04
N SER A 77 1.64 5.59 -12.11
CA SER A 77 1.67 4.27 -12.74
C SER A 77 2.08 4.35 -14.22
N GLY A 78 2.49 3.20 -14.78
CA GLY A 78 2.91 3.08 -16.18
C GLY A 78 4.43 3.11 -16.40
N VAL A 79 5.16 3.99 -15.74
CA VAL A 79 6.63 4.00 -15.67
C VAL A 79 7.03 4.01 -14.19
N ALA A 80 7.87 3.06 -13.79
CA ALA A 80 8.40 2.98 -12.44
C ALA A 80 9.71 3.77 -12.33
N ASN A 81 9.84 4.56 -11.27
CA ASN A 81 11.10 5.23 -10.93
C ASN A 81 12.08 4.24 -10.28
N ALA A 82 12.52 3.27 -11.08
CA ALA A 82 13.45 2.22 -10.66
C ALA A 82 14.53 2.01 -11.71
N CYS A 83 15.76 1.80 -11.27
CA CYS A 83 16.96 1.75 -12.12
C CYS A 83 17.17 3.04 -12.93
N THR A 84 16.86 4.19 -12.36
CA THR A 84 16.84 5.52 -12.99
C THR A 84 18.02 6.40 -12.57
N GLY A 85 18.85 5.92 -11.63
CA GLY A 85 20.05 6.66 -11.19
C GLY A 85 19.73 7.97 -10.46
N VAL A 86 20.62 8.92 -10.58
CA VAL A 86 20.49 10.25 -9.94
C VAL A 86 19.28 11.02 -10.46
N GLU A 87 18.95 10.87 -11.74
CA GLU A 87 17.74 11.48 -12.32
C GLU A 87 16.47 11.01 -11.61
N GLY A 88 16.43 9.75 -11.19
CA GLY A 88 15.31 9.23 -10.42
C GLY A 88 15.21 9.84 -9.01
N ASP A 89 16.33 10.06 -8.33
CA ASP A 89 16.36 10.78 -7.04
C ASP A 89 15.89 12.24 -7.22
N ASN A 90 16.34 12.91 -8.29
CA ASN A 90 15.92 14.28 -8.61
C ASN A 90 14.41 14.34 -8.93
N ALA A 91 13.89 13.36 -9.67
CA ALA A 91 12.46 13.29 -9.97
C ALA A 91 11.61 13.23 -8.68
N CYS A 92 12.02 12.44 -7.67
CA CYS A 92 11.32 12.42 -6.37
C CYS A 92 11.30 13.81 -5.71
N ALA A 93 12.43 14.54 -5.75
CA ALA A 93 12.49 15.88 -5.17
C ALA A 93 11.59 16.89 -5.93
N GLU A 94 11.53 16.81 -7.26
CA GLU A 94 10.66 17.66 -8.07
C GLU A 94 9.17 17.34 -7.87
N GLU A 95 8.80 16.06 -7.76
CA GLU A 95 7.45 15.63 -7.43
C GLU A 95 7.02 16.14 -6.05
N ALA A 96 7.86 15.95 -5.02
CA ALA A 96 7.59 16.42 -3.67
C ALA A 96 7.41 17.95 -3.62
N LYS A 97 8.29 18.70 -4.32
CA LYS A 97 8.21 20.15 -4.43
C LYS A 97 6.93 20.61 -5.14
N ALA A 98 6.52 19.91 -6.22
CA ALA A 98 5.28 20.24 -6.92
C ALA A 98 4.06 20.02 -6.03
N VAL A 99 3.97 18.89 -5.31
CA VAL A 99 2.89 18.63 -4.36
C VAL A 99 2.90 19.64 -3.22
N ALA A 100 4.05 19.91 -2.63
CA ALA A 100 4.21 20.86 -1.54
C ALA A 100 3.69 22.26 -1.92
N LYS A 101 3.99 22.71 -3.13
CA LYS A 101 3.55 24.00 -3.67
C LYS A 101 2.02 24.06 -3.82
N VAL A 102 1.39 23.06 -4.40
CA VAL A 102 -0.06 23.10 -4.69
C VAL A 102 -0.92 22.86 -3.45
N LEU A 103 -0.41 22.09 -2.47
CA LEU A 103 -1.13 21.77 -1.24
C LEU A 103 -0.74 22.67 -0.05
N ASN A 104 0.29 23.52 -0.22
CA ASN A 104 0.88 24.34 0.85
C ASN A 104 1.32 23.49 2.06
N VAL A 105 2.05 22.40 1.80
CA VAL A 105 2.65 21.52 2.79
C VAL A 105 4.18 21.55 2.67
N GLN A 106 4.90 20.91 3.58
CA GLN A 106 6.36 20.79 3.50
C GLN A 106 6.77 19.73 2.47
N GLU A 107 7.89 19.93 1.76
CA GLU A 107 8.39 18.96 0.78
C GLU A 107 8.73 17.61 1.44
N ASN A 108 9.31 17.62 2.65
CA ASN A 108 9.61 16.44 3.45
C ASN A 108 8.37 15.80 4.12
N ALA A 109 7.18 16.31 3.86
CA ALA A 109 5.90 15.71 4.27
C ALA A 109 5.17 15.02 3.10
N VAL A 110 5.82 14.88 1.94
CA VAL A 110 5.26 14.25 0.73
C VAL A 110 5.93 12.91 0.47
N LEU A 111 5.14 11.86 0.53
CA LEU A 111 5.51 10.49 0.18
C LEU A 111 5.27 10.24 -1.31
N ILE A 112 6.04 9.35 -1.92
CA ILE A 112 6.05 9.13 -3.37
C ILE A 112 5.92 7.65 -3.69
N GLY A 113 4.94 7.29 -4.50
CA GLY A 113 4.82 5.97 -5.08
C GLY A 113 5.05 5.97 -6.59
N SER A 114 5.69 4.94 -7.10
CA SER A 114 5.91 4.80 -8.54
C SER A 114 5.88 3.34 -8.95
N THR A 115 5.19 3.02 -10.04
CA THR A 115 5.05 1.63 -10.51
C THR A 115 4.90 1.56 -12.03
N GLY A 116 5.32 0.46 -12.64
CA GLY A 116 5.23 0.24 -14.07
C GLY A 116 6.53 -0.32 -14.66
N VAL A 117 6.87 0.10 -15.88
CA VAL A 117 8.09 -0.34 -16.56
C VAL A 117 9.31 0.31 -15.91
N ILE A 118 10.33 -0.50 -15.61
CA ILE A 118 11.60 -0.08 -15.00
C ILE A 118 12.63 0.34 -16.06
N GLY A 119 13.64 1.13 -15.68
CA GLY A 119 14.76 1.53 -16.53
C GLY A 119 14.42 2.63 -17.55
N MET A 120 13.22 3.20 -17.49
CA MET A 120 12.84 4.40 -18.25
C MET A 120 12.85 5.61 -17.32
N GLN A 121 13.35 6.75 -17.83
CA GLN A 121 13.24 8.00 -17.08
C GLN A 121 11.79 8.48 -17.01
N LEU A 122 11.42 9.04 -15.86
CA LEU A 122 10.08 9.57 -15.65
C LEU A 122 9.86 10.83 -16.49
N PRO A 123 8.66 11.00 -17.06
CA PRO A 123 8.26 12.25 -17.72
C PRO A 123 7.84 13.30 -16.67
N VAL A 124 8.81 13.87 -15.94
CA VAL A 124 8.59 14.73 -14.77
C VAL A 124 7.67 15.91 -15.08
N ASP A 125 7.79 16.52 -16.26
CA ASP A 125 6.90 17.61 -16.67
C ASP A 125 5.42 17.20 -16.69
N ARG A 126 5.13 15.97 -17.16
CA ARG A 126 3.76 15.44 -17.16
C ARG A 126 3.28 15.10 -15.77
N ILE A 127 4.18 14.60 -14.92
CA ILE A 127 3.88 14.31 -13.51
C ILE A 127 3.53 15.61 -12.79
N CYS A 128 4.34 16.65 -12.93
CA CYS A 128 4.07 17.96 -12.31
C CYS A 128 2.74 18.57 -12.78
N ALA A 129 2.45 18.51 -14.09
CA ALA A 129 1.15 18.95 -14.61
C ALA A 129 -0.02 18.08 -14.06
N GLY A 130 0.21 16.77 -13.92
CA GLY A 130 -0.74 15.85 -13.29
C GLY A 130 -1.01 16.19 -11.82
N ILE A 131 0.01 16.58 -11.06
CA ILE A 131 -0.10 17.01 -9.66
C ILE A 131 -0.98 18.26 -9.55
N GLU A 132 -0.79 19.26 -10.40
CA GLU A 132 -1.64 20.46 -10.40
C GLU A 132 -3.12 20.11 -10.68
N LYS A 133 -3.35 19.22 -11.64
CA LYS A 133 -4.69 18.71 -11.94
C LYS A 133 -5.29 17.94 -10.76
N LEU A 134 -4.55 17.02 -10.16
CA LEU A 134 -5.00 16.22 -9.01
C LEU A 134 -5.37 17.09 -7.82
N ALA A 135 -4.58 18.11 -7.52
CA ALA A 135 -4.85 19.04 -6.40
C ALA A 135 -6.22 19.72 -6.54
N SER A 136 -6.61 20.09 -7.78
CA SER A 136 -7.93 20.69 -8.05
C SER A 136 -9.11 19.71 -7.98
N MET A 137 -8.82 18.39 -8.00
CA MET A 137 -9.80 17.31 -8.00
C MET A 137 -9.94 16.62 -6.64
N LEU A 138 -9.14 17.00 -5.64
CA LEU A 138 -9.16 16.37 -4.31
C LEU A 138 -10.54 16.42 -3.66
N ASP A 139 -11.09 15.27 -3.34
CA ASP A 139 -12.40 15.11 -2.71
C ASP A 139 -12.40 13.98 -1.69
N ALA A 140 -13.28 14.06 -0.68
CA ALA A 140 -13.41 13.07 0.38
C ALA A 140 -14.43 11.95 0.05
N SER A 141 -15.04 11.97 -1.15
CA SER A 141 -16.04 10.98 -1.55
C SER A 141 -15.43 9.58 -1.76
N LEU A 142 -16.28 8.57 -1.68
CA LEU A 142 -15.90 7.18 -2.04
C LEU A 142 -15.42 7.08 -3.48
N GLU A 143 -16.02 7.85 -4.38
CA GLU A 143 -15.65 7.89 -5.80
C GLU A 143 -14.22 8.40 -5.98
N ALA A 144 -13.81 9.45 -5.29
CA ALA A 144 -12.45 9.98 -5.32
C ALA A 144 -11.42 8.94 -4.83
N GLY A 145 -11.73 8.21 -3.76
CA GLY A 145 -10.93 7.08 -3.29
C GLY A 145 -10.81 5.97 -4.34
N THR A 146 -11.91 5.64 -5.01
CA THR A 146 -11.94 4.64 -6.09
C THR A 146 -11.10 5.09 -7.29
N GLN A 147 -11.20 6.34 -7.70
CA GLN A 147 -10.39 6.90 -8.79
C GLN A 147 -8.89 6.86 -8.47
N ALA A 148 -8.51 7.12 -7.22
CA ALA A 148 -7.13 6.98 -6.78
C ALA A 148 -6.65 5.52 -6.85
N ALA A 149 -7.47 4.57 -6.36
CA ALA A 149 -7.15 3.15 -6.42
C ALA A 149 -7.05 2.60 -7.86
N GLU A 150 -7.86 3.10 -8.79
CA GLU A 150 -7.76 2.77 -10.22
C GLU A 150 -6.48 3.34 -10.85
N ALA A 151 -6.09 4.54 -10.46
CA ALA A 151 -4.95 5.25 -11.06
C ALA A 151 -3.59 4.61 -10.72
N ILE A 152 -3.50 3.84 -9.65
CA ILE A 152 -2.26 3.15 -9.27
C ILE A 152 -2.12 1.76 -9.91
N MET A 153 -3.15 1.26 -10.60
CA MET A 153 -3.15 -0.05 -11.26
C MET A 153 -2.18 -0.10 -12.44
N THR A 154 -1.63 -1.29 -12.68
CA THR A 154 -0.83 -1.58 -13.88
C THR A 154 -1.45 -2.74 -14.68
N THR A 155 -1.13 -3.97 -14.30
CA THR A 155 -1.69 -5.21 -14.87
C THR A 155 -2.86 -5.74 -14.05
N ASP A 156 -3.21 -5.07 -12.96
CA ASP A 156 -4.37 -5.38 -12.14
C ASP A 156 -5.66 -5.39 -12.97
N THR A 157 -6.56 -6.34 -12.72
CA THR A 157 -7.85 -6.43 -13.41
C THR A 157 -8.95 -5.64 -12.71
N ARG A 158 -8.76 -5.32 -11.44
CA ARG A 158 -9.69 -4.58 -10.58
C ARG A 158 -8.96 -3.75 -9.54
N SER A 159 -9.57 -2.62 -9.15
CA SER A 159 -9.08 -1.83 -8.03
C SER A 159 -9.32 -2.56 -6.70
N LYS A 160 -8.42 -2.36 -5.74
CA LYS A 160 -8.40 -3.07 -4.47
C LYS A 160 -8.51 -2.05 -3.34
N GLN A 161 -9.61 -2.12 -2.59
CA GLN A 161 -9.93 -1.21 -1.50
C GLN A 161 -10.64 -1.93 -0.36
N VAL A 162 -10.35 -1.56 0.86
CA VAL A 162 -11.01 -2.07 2.08
C VAL A 162 -11.14 -0.94 3.09
N ALA A 163 -12.24 -0.90 3.83
CA ALA A 163 -12.39 0.00 4.96
C ALA A 163 -13.15 -0.66 6.12
N VAL A 164 -12.77 -0.31 7.34
CA VAL A 164 -13.41 -0.78 8.58
C VAL A 164 -13.56 0.35 9.58
N GLU A 165 -14.50 0.18 10.50
CA GLU A 165 -14.62 0.97 11.72
C GLU A 165 -14.33 0.08 12.94
N VAL A 166 -13.56 0.61 13.87
CA VAL A 166 -13.28 -0.01 15.17
C VAL A 166 -13.58 0.98 16.29
N GLU A 167 -13.80 0.48 17.48
CA GLU A 167 -13.97 1.32 18.67
C GLU A 167 -12.66 1.35 19.46
N VAL A 168 -12.16 2.56 19.71
CA VAL A 168 -10.93 2.82 20.48
C VAL A 168 -11.29 3.79 21.61
N ALA A 169 -11.16 3.39 22.84
CA ALA A 169 -11.52 4.19 24.03
C ALA A 169 -12.93 4.82 23.93
N GLY A 170 -13.92 4.07 23.43
CA GLY A 170 -15.30 4.55 23.24
C GLY A 170 -15.48 5.50 22.05
N THR A 171 -14.45 5.72 21.24
CA THR A 171 -14.51 6.57 20.03
C THR A 171 -14.42 5.68 18.79
N LYS A 172 -15.29 5.99 17.81
CA LYS A 172 -15.23 5.34 16.51
C LYS A 172 -14.02 5.84 15.73
N VAL A 173 -13.17 4.91 15.32
CA VAL A 173 -11.99 5.12 14.49
C VAL A 173 -12.18 4.38 13.17
N THR A 174 -11.85 5.04 12.07
CA THR A 174 -11.95 4.47 10.72
C THR A 174 -10.57 4.16 10.18
N ILE A 175 -10.44 3.01 9.53
CA ILE A 175 -9.24 2.57 8.82
C ILE A 175 -9.65 2.24 7.40
N GLY A 176 -9.01 2.86 6.42
CA GLY A 176 -9.26 2.59 5.01
C GLY A 176 -7.97 2.40 4.24
N GLY A 177 -8.00 1.58 3.21
CA GLY A 177 -6.80 1.32 2.43
C GLY A 177 -7.08 1.07 0.97
N MET A 178 -6.06 1.29 0.15
CA MET A 178 -5.99 0.86 -1.24
C MET A 178 -4.65 0.19 -1.51
N CYS A 179 -4.64 -0.75 -2.45
CA CYS A 179 -3.39 -1.34 -2.92
C CYS A 179 -3.45 -1.71 -4.39
N LYS A 180 -2.29 -1.96 -4.97
CA LYS A 180 -2.12 -2.53 -6.31
C LYS A 180 -1.09 -3.64 -6.29
N GLY A 181 -1.26 -4.57 -7.21
CA GLY A 181 -0.34 -5.66 -7.47
C GLY A 181 -1.05 -6.81 -8.17
N ALA A 182 -0.40 -7.37 -9.20
CA ALA A 182 -0.86 -8.53 -9.95
C ALA A 182 0.31 -9.37 -10.47
N GLY A 183 1.44 -8.76 -10.84
CA GLY A 183 2.67 -9.42 -11.23
C GLY A 183 3.87 -8.94 -10.44
N MET A 184 4.95 -9.75 -10.42
CA MET A 184 6.14 -9.58 -9.61
C MET A 184 5.79 -9.60 -8.11
N ILE A 185 5.00 -10.61 -7.68
CA ILE A 185 4.45 -10.73 -6.33
C ILE A 185 5.04 -11.95 -5.61
N HIS A 186 6.10 -11.72 -4.87
CA HIS A 186 6.63 -12.64 -3.85
C HIS A 186 7.17 -11.82 -2.69
N PRO A 187 6.32 -11.36 -1.80
CA PRO A 187 6.75 -10.50 -0.72
C PRO A 187 7.69 -11.22 0.25
N ASN A 188 8.87 -10.68 0.34
CA ASN A 188 9.65 -10.44 1.54
C ASN A 188 9.73 -8.92 1.60
N MET A 189 8.57 -8.29 1.69
CA MET A 189 8.19 -6.98 1.17
C MET A 189 8.50 -6.86 -0.34
N ALA A 190 7.61 -7.33 -1.22
CA ALA A 190 7.78 -7.29 -2.68
C ALA A 190 6.50 -7.01 -3.46
N THR A 191 6.64 -6.37 -4.58
CA THR A 191 5.80 -5.77 -5.64
C THR A 191 4.36 -5.48 -5.28
N MET A 192 4.19 -4.61 -4.34
CA MET A 192 2.90 -3.99 -4.10
C MET A 192 3.07 -2.53 -3.68
N LEU A 193 2.13 -1.70 -4.02
CA LEU A 193 1.97 -0.42 -3.37
C LEU A 193 0.69 -0.49 -2.53
N CYS A 194 0.82 -0.19 -1.25
CA CYS A 194 -0.31 -0.17 -0.31
C CYS A 194 -0.28 1.12 0.50
N TYR A 195 -1.41 1.80 0.49
CA TYR A 195 -1.60 3.04 1.22
C TYR A 195 -2.81 2.89 2.13
N ILE A 196 -2.59 3.04 3.43
CA ILE A 196 -3.63 2.95 4.46
C ILE A 196 -3.72 4.28 5.17
N THR A 197 -4.93 4.74 5.36
CA THR A 197 -5.28 5.96 6.06
C THR A 197 -6.12 5.64 7.28
N THR A 198 -5.92 6.36 8.36
CA THR A 198 -6.75 6.25 9.56
C THR A 198 -6.85 7.59 10.27
N ASP A 199 -8.00 7.84 10.85
CA ASP A 199 -8.23 9.01 11.71
C ASP A 199 -7.86 8.76 13.19
N CYS A 200 -7.24 7.61 13.50
CA CYS A 200 -6.75 7.28 14.83
C CYS A 200 -5.64 8.22 15.31
N ASP A 201 -5.69 8.60 16.59
CA ASP A 201 -4.55 9.20 17.28
C ASP A 201 -3.75 8.11 17.99
N ILE A 202 -2.51 7.89 17.54
CA ILE A 202 -1.61 6.82 18.02
C ILE A 202 -0.16 7.29 18.02
N ASP A 203 0.63 6.76 18.94
CA ASP A 203 2.08 6.97 18.98
C ASP A 203 2.77 6.38 17.74
N LYS A 204 3.74 7.11 17.17
CA LYS A 204 4.46 6.73 15.96
C LYS A 204 5.19 5.39 16.09
N ALA A 205 5.85 5.15 17.23
CA ALA A 205 6.61 3.93 17.45
C ALA A 205 5.69 2.71 17.57
N LEU A 206 4.53 2.87 18.22
CA LEU A 206 3.52 1.81 18.30
C LEU A 206 2.90 1.52 16.94
N LEU A 207 2.59 2.55 16.15
CA LEU A 207 2.09 2.38 14.79
C LEU A 207 3.10 1.65 13.91
N GLN A 208 4.38 2.01 13.98
CA GLN A 208 5.45 1.30 13.24
C GLN A 208 5.59 -0.16 13.69
N LYS A 209 5.56 -0.42 15.00
CA LYS A 209 5.66 -1.77 15.55
C LYS A 209 4.54 -2.66 15.04
N MET A 210 3.28 -2.19 15.13
CA MET A 210 2.14 -2.99 14.66
C MET A 210 2.12 -3.15 13.14
N THR A 211 2.46 -2.12 12.38
CA THR A 211 2.54 -2.19 10.91
C THR A 211 3.53 -3.25 10.47
N SER A 212 4.71 -3.28 11.07
CA SER A 212 5.73 -4.29 10.75
C SER A 212 5.27 -5.71 11.06
N ALA A 213 4.64 -5.92 12.22
CA ALA A 213 4.12 -7.23 12.61
C ALA A 213 2.97 -7.70 11.70
N ILE A 214 2.06 -6.79 11.34
CA ILE A 214 0.91 -7.11 10.48
C ILE A 214 1.37 -7.42 9.06
N VAL A 215 2.30 -6.66 8.49
CA VAL A 215 2.84 -6.93 7.16
C VAL A 215 3.50 -8.30 7.10
N ASP A 216 4.21 -8.71 8.15
CA ASP A 216 4.82 -10.03 8.22
C ASP A 216 3.80 -11.17 8.22
N ASP A 217 2.61 -10.92 8.77
CA ASP A 217 1.50 -11.88 8.83
C ASP A 217 0.52 -11.80 7.64
N SER A 218 0.66 -10.82 6.75
CA SER A 218 -0.25 -10.58 5.62
C SER A 218 0.48 -10.56 4.29
N PHE A 219 1.00 -9.41 3.86
CA PHE A 219 1.69 -9.28 2.58
C PHE A 219 2.89 -10.22 2.43
N ASN A 220 3.68 -10.44 3.48
CA ASN A 220 4.80 -11.38 3.41
C ASN A 220 4.37 -12.85 3.29
N MET A 221 3.08 -13.15 3.41
CA MET A 221 2.55 -14.50 3.30
C MET A 221 1.99 -14.85 1.91
N ILE A 222 1.78 -13.87 1.02
CA ILE A 222 1.29 -14.15 -0.34
C ILE A 222 2.41 -14.42 -1.34
N SER A 223 2.09 -15.05 -2.47
CA SER A 223 3.01 -15.19 -3.62
C SER A 223 2.22 -15.44 -4.90
N VAL A 224 2.55 -14.72 -5.98
CA VAL A 224 2.03 -14.98 -7.34
C VAL A 224 3.07 -15.72 -8.16
N ASP A 225 4.26 -15.17 -8.37
CA ASP A 225 5.24 -15.61 -9.33
C ASP A 225 6.65 -15.89 -8.78
N GLY A 226 6.87 -15.59 -7.50
CA GLY A 226 8.16 -15.81 -6.84
C GLY A 226 9.16 -14.66 -7.00
N ASP A 227 8.82 -13.56 -7.67
CA ASP A 227 9.72 -12.45 -7.94
C ASP A 227 9.53 -11.27 -6.97
N THR A 228 10.66 -10.75 -6.44
CA THR A 228 10.69 -9.62 -5.50
C THR A 228 10.93 -8.31 -6.23
N SER A 229 10.06 -7.31 -6.03
CA SER A 229 10.15 -6.00 -6.68
C SER A 229 11.16 -5.04 -6.06
N THR A 230 11.45 -3.99 -6.84
CA THR A 230 12.28 -2.85 -6.45
C THR A 230 11.49 -1.74 -5.74
N ASN A 231 10.16 -1.72 -5.85
CA ASN A 231 9.32 -0.56 -5.48
C ASN A 231 8.39 -0.79 -4.29
N ASP A 232 8.38 -1.98 -3.68
CA ASP A 232 7.38 -2.30 -2.66
C ASP A 232 7.37 -1.35 -1.50
N THR A 233 6.17 -0.90 -1.21
CA THR A 233 5.92 0.09 -0.18
C THR A 233 4.54 -0.14 0.42
N ALA A 234 4.48 -0.35 1.74
CA ALA A 234 3.25 -0.29 2.51
C ALA A 234 3.35 0.86 3.51
N LEU A 235 2.44 1.82 3.40
CA LEU A 235 2.40 3.01 4.24
C LEU A 235 1.10 3.09 5.02
N VAL A 236 1.18 3.52 6.26
CA VAL A 236 0.03 3.88 7.12
C VAL A 236 0.18 5.33 7.53
N LEU A 237 -0.86 6.13 7.30
CA LEU A 237 -0.97 7.53 7.68
C LEU A 237 -2.08 7.70 8.71
N ALA A 238 -1.76 8.19 9.90
CA ALA A 238 -2.70 8.39 11.00
C ALA A 238 -2.75 9.88 11.40
N ASN A 239 -3.91 10.55 11.20
CA ASN A 239 -4.05 11.99 11.38
C ASN A 239 -4.70 12.42 12.70
N GLY A 240 -5.17 11.49 13.53
CA GLY A 240 -5.77 11.77 14.84
C GLY A 240 -7.13 12.48 14.81
N MET A 241 -7.80 12.56 13.65
CA MET A 241 -9.03 13.33 13.51
C MET A 241 -10.29 12.62 14.03
N ALA A 242 -10.20 11.35 14.44
CA ALA A 242 -11.27 10.66 15.16
C ALA A 242 -11.51 11.28 16.53
N GLY A 243 -10.46 11.83 17.15
CA GLY A 243 -10.53 12.43 18.48
C GLY A 243 -10.55 11.40 19.61
N ASN A 244 -10.11 10.20 19.37
CA ASN A 244 -9.90 9.19 20.40
C ASN A 244 -8.76 9.61 21.36
N LYS A 245 -8.78 9.08 22.58
CA LYS A 245 -7.60 9.18 23.44
C LYS A 245 -6.40 8.55 22.72
N LYS A 246 -5.29 9.28 22.68
CA LYS A 246 -4.07 8.80 21.99
C LYS A 246 -3.63 7.45 22.54
N ILE A 247 -3.40 6.50 21.66
CA ILE A 247 -2.83 5.19 21.99
C ILE A 247 -1.32 5.38 22.24
N THR A 248 -0.88 5.25 23.49
CA THR A 248 0.52 5.44 23.90
C THR A 248 1.17 4.18 24.48
N GLU A 249 0.41 3.12 24.67
CA GLU A 249 0.86 1.85 25.22
C GLU A 249 0.05 0.68 24.67
N GLU A 250 0.56 -0.52 24.80
CA GLU A 250 -0.17 -1.74 24.46
C GLU A 250 -1.26 -2.01 25.51
N GLY A 251 -2.46 -2.37 25.05
CA GLY A 251 -3.62 -2.59 25.91
C GLY A 251 -4.88 -2.84 25.08
N ALA A 252 -6.06 -2.68 25.66
CA ALA A 252 -7.32 -2.96 25.00
C ALA A 252 -7.52 -2.11 23.73
N ASP A 253 -7.24 -0.80 23.81
CA ASP A 253 -7.38 0.13 22.70
C ASP A 253 -6.38 -0.16 21.57
N TYR A 254 -5.13 -0.47 21.92
CA TYR A 254 -4.11 -0.93 20.98
C TYR A 254 -4.56 -2.21 20.26
N ASN A 255 -5.08 -3.20 21.01
CA ASN A 255 -5.52 -4.47 20.44
C ASN A 255 -6.73 -4.29 19.52
N ALA A 256 -7.68 -3.44 19.88
CA ALA A 256 -8.84 -3.15 19.04
C ALA A 256 -8.45 -2.48 17.71
N PHE A 257 -7.51 -1.52 17.77
CA PHE A 257 -6.96 -0.89 16.58
C PHE A 257 -6.11 -1.85 15.74
N TYR A 258 -5.27 -2.68 16.40
CA TYR A 258 -4.48 -3.72 15.74
C TYR A 258 -5.34 -4.72 14.96
N GLU A 259 -6.46 -5.17 15.54
CA GLU A 259 -7.39 -6.08 14.88
C GLU A 259 -7.97 -5.48 13.58
N GLY A 260 -8.42 -4.21 13.64
CA GLY A 260 -8.94 -3.51 12.47
C GLY A 260 -7.89 -3.29 11.39
N LEU A 261 -6.70 -2.84 11.79
CA LEU A 261 -5.59 -2.62 10.86
C LEU A 261 -5.13 -3.95 10.22
N SER A 262 -5.02 -5.01 11.02
CA SER A 262 -4.68 -6.36 10.55
C SER A 262 -5.69 -6.90 9.54
N TYR A 263 -6.99 -6.68 9.77
CA TYR A 263 -8.03 -7.06 8.83
C TYR A 263 -7.86 -6.35 7.49
N VAL A 264 -7.64 -5.02 7.48
CA VAL A 264 -7.44 -4.25 6.25
C VAL A 264 -6.23 -4.76 5.46
N PHE A 265 -5.10 -4.99 6.11
CA PHE A 265 -3.90 -5.54 5.47
C PHE A 265 -4.13 -6.94 4.91
N THR A 266 -4.78 -7.81 5.67
CA THR A 266 -5.06 -9.19 5.27
C THR A 266 -5.97 -9.25 4.05
N GLU A 267 -7.06 -8.49 4.04
CA GLU A 267 -7.99 -8.47 2.91
C GLU A 267 -7.34 -7.87 1.66
N LEU A 268 -6.57 -6.78 1.79
CA LEU A 268 -5.82 -6.22 0.67
C LEU A 268 -4.79 -7.21 0.12
N SER A 269 -4.10 -7.96 0.97
CA SER A 269 -3.15 -9.00 0.53
C SER A 269 -3.83 -10.15 -0.20
N LYS A 270 -5.01 -10.60 0.26
CA LYS A 270 -5.84 -11.59 -0.43
C LYS A 270 -6.34 -11.09 -1.79
N MET A 271 -6.72 -9.80 -1.87
CA MET A 271 -7.13 -9.20 -3.14
C MET A 271 -6.00 -9.18 -4.17
N ILE A 272 -4.74 -8.91 -3.74
CA ILE A 272 -3.56 -9.00 -4.62
C ILE A 272 -3.34 -10.44 -5.08
N ALA A 273 -3.29 -11.40 -4.16
CA ALA A 273 -3.06 -12.80 -4.49
C ALA A 273 -4.14 -13.38 -5.42
N GLY A 274 -5.41 -12.96 -5.23
CA GLY A 274 -6.55 -13.40 -6.05
C GLY A 274 -6.73 -12.64 -7.37
N ASP A 275 -5.85 -11.67 -7.67
CA ASP A 275 -5.81 -10.90 -8.93
C ASP A 275 -4.45 -11.04 -9.63
N GLY A 276 -3.68 -12.08 -9.29
CA GLY A 276 -2.39 -12.36 -9.91
C GLY A 276 -2.51 -12.55 -11.43
N GLU A 277 -1.47 -12.18 -12.18
CA GLU A 277 -1.42 -12.35 -13.64
C GLU A 277 -1.66 -13.81 -14.01
N GLY A 278 -2.73 -14.06 -14.82
CA GLY A 278 -3.15 -15.40 -15.19
C GLY A 278 -3.85 -16.20 -14.09
N CYS A 279 -4.15 -15.60 -12.93
CA CYS A 279 -4.82 -16.25 -11.82
C CYS A 279 -6.26 -16.67 -12.18
N THR A 280 -6.60 -17.94 -11.90
CA THR A 280 -7.97 -18.47 -12.07
C THR A 280 -8.69 -18.66 -10.75
N CYS A 281 -7.95 -18.77 -9.64
CA CYS A 281 -8.48 -18.90 -8.30
C CYS A 281 -7.48 -18.44 -7.24
N LEU A 282 -7.96 -17.98 -6.11
CA LEU A 282 -7.17 -17.83 -4.88
C LEU A 282 -7.18 -19.16 -4.12
N PHE A 283 -6.01 -19.68 -3.79
CA PHE A 283 -5.93 -20.78 -2.82
C PHE A 283 -5.23 -20.29 -1.54
N GLU A 284 -5.73 -20.76 -0.42
CA GLU A 284 -5.23 -20.43 0.91
C GLU A 284 -4.73 -21.68 1.60
N VAL A 285 -3.56 -21.60 2.23
CA VAL A 285 -2.97 -22.70 3.00
C VAL A 285 -3.06 -22.36 4.47
N GLN A 286 -3.76 -23.21 5.22
CA GLN A 286 -3.85 -23.13 6.65
C GLN A 286 -3.03 -24.25 7.29
N VAL A 287 -2.10 -23.91 8.16
CA VAL A 287 -1.28 -24.84 8.92
C VAL A 287 -1.70 -24.83 10.38
N ASN A 288 -2.13 -25.99 10.87
CA ASN A 288 -2.55 -26.19 12.26
C ASN A 288 -1.63 -27.19 12.95
N GLY A 289 -1.40 -27.02 14.26
CA GLY A 289 -0.64 -27.99 15.08
C GLY A 289 0.88 -27.87 14.97
N ALA A 290 1.42 -26.85 14.30
CA ALA A 290 2.86 -26.57 14.35
C ALA A 290 3.28 -26.12 15.78
N THR A 291 4.53 -26.39 16.15
CA THR A 291 5.03 -26.07 17.50
C THR A 291 5.14 -24.56 17.71
N THR A 292 5.45 -23.83 16.65
CA THR A 292 5.59 -22.35 16.68
C THR A 292 4.92 -21.70 15.47
N LYS A 293 4.53 -20.42 15.62
CA LYS A 293 4.01 -19.62 14.50
C LYS A 293 5.03 -19.51 13.36
N ALA A 294 6.32 -19.45 13.65
CA ALA A 294 7.38 -19.37 12.66
C ALA A 294 7.46 -20.66 11.81
N GLU A 295 7.33 -21.82 12.42
CA GLU A 295 7.24 -23.10 11.71
C GLU A 295 5.98 -23.16 10.83
N ALA A 296 4.81 -22.76 11.36
CA ALA A 296 3.57 -22.71 10.59
C ALA A 296 3.71 -21.81 9.35
N LYS A 297 4.31 -20.63 9.49
CA LYS A 297 4.59 -19.69 8.38
C LYS A 297 5.51 -20.32 7.34
N THR A 298 6.59 -20.97 7.77
CA THR A 298 7.54 -21.62 6.86
C THR A 298 6.86 -22.72 6.04
N LEU A 299 6.07 -23.56 6.67
CA LEU A 299 5.30 -24.62 5.99
C LEU A 299 4.27 -24.03 5.02
N ALA A 300 3.45 -23.07 5.46
CA ALA A 300 2.46 -22.42 4.60
C ALA A 300 3.11 -21.75 3.40
N LYS A 301 4.21 -21.00 3.63
CA LYS A 301 4.94 -20.27 2.59
C LYS A 301 5.55 -21.23 1.57
N SER A 302 6.13 -22.35 2.01
CA SER A 302 6.68 -23.39 1.13
C SER A 302 5.63 -23.92 0.15
N ILE A 303 4.39 -24.14 0.62
CA ILE A 303 3.31 -24.64 -0.22
C ILE A 303 2.81 -23.57 -1.20
N VAL A 304 2.53 -22.35 -0.74
CA VAL A 304 1.98 -21.28 -1.61
C VAL A 304 2.99 -20.79 -2.65
N THR A 305 4.29 -21.00 -2.44
CA THR A 305 5.35 -20.64 -3.40
C THR A 305 5.71 -21.74 -4.37
N SER A 306 5.23 -22.98 -4.15
CA SER A 306 5.54 -24.12 -5.01
C SER A 306 4.87 -23.99 -6.38
N SER A 307 5.68 -23.84 -7.44
CA SER A 307 5.19 -23.85 -8.83
C SER A 307 4.48 -25.16 -9.17
N LEU A 308 4.94 -26.28 -8.58
CA LEU A 308 4.35 -27.61 -8.78
C LEU A 308 2.94 -27.69 -8.19
N THR A 309 2.74 -27.14 -6.98
CA THR A 309 1.42 -27.05 -6.33
C THR A 309 0.51 -26.12 -7.11
N LYS A 310 0.99 -24.94 -7.51
CA LYS A 310 0.22 -23.98 -8.33
C LYS A 310 -0.24 -24.59 -9.65
N ALA A 311 0.61 -25.34 -10.33
CA ALA A 311 0.27 -26.03 -11.58
C ALA A 311 -0.79 -27.11 -11.39
N ALA A 312 -0.79 -27.83 -10.24
CA ALA A 312 -1.85 -28.78 -9.92
C ALA A 312 -3.20 -28.09 -9.71
N ILE A 313 -3.21 -27.01 -8.92
CA ILE A 313 -4.44 -26.24 -8.65
C ILE A 313 -5.00 -25.64 -9.93
N PHE A 314 -4.15 -25.01 -10.75
CA PHE A 314 -4.53 -24.44 -12.05
C PHE A 314 -5.11 -25.52 -13.00
N GLY A 315 -4.50 -26.72 -13.02
CA GLY A 315 -4.93 -27.85 -13.84
C GLY A 315 -6.07 -28.66 -13.24
N HIS A 316 -6.67 -28.24 -12.11
CA HIS A 316 -7.70 -28.99 -11.35
C HIS A 316 -7.28 -30.42 -11.01
N ASP A 317 -5.98 -30.65 -10.77
CA ASP A 317 -5.41 -31.93 -10.38
C ASP A 317 -5.37 -32.04 -8.84
N ALA A 318 -6.12 -32.97 -8.28
CA ALA A 318 -6.19 -33.22 -6.84
C ALA A 318 -4.94 -33.93 -6.30
N ASN A 319 -3.76 -33.50 -6.71
CA ASN A 319 -2.48 -34.11 -6.43
C ASN A 319 -1.90 -33.60 -5.09
N TRP A 320 -2.44 -34.09 -3.99
CA TRP A 320 -1.94 -33.77 -2.66
C TRP A 320 -0.47 -34.14 -2.43
N GLY A 321 0.08 -35.09 -3.18
CA GLY A 321 1.50 -35.47 -3.13
C GLY A 321 2.46 -34.33 -3.53
N ARG A 322 1.95 -33.26 -4.19
CA ARG A 322 2.72 -32.07 -4.51
C ARG A 322 2.83 -31.07 -3.33
N ILE A 323 2.12 -31.35 -2.24
CA ILE A 323 2.15 -30.55 -1.01
C ILE A 323 3.21 -31.08 -0.04
N LEU A 324 3.45 -32.40 -0.04
CA LEU A 324 4.41 -33.11 0.79
C LEU A 324 5.77 -33.21 0.10
#